data_29a3fd8795fec0570a5ae26a943dde1d
#
_entry.id   29a3fd8795fec0570a5ae26a943dde1d
#
_cell.length_a   1.000
_cell.length_b   1.000
_cell.length_c   1.000
_cell.angle_alpha   90.00
_cell.angle_beta   90.00
_cell.angle_gamma   90.00
#
_symmetry.space_group_name_H-M   'P 1'
#
loop_
_entity.id
_entity.type
_entity.pdbx_description
1 polymer ?
#
loop_
_entity_poly.entity_id
_entity_poly.type
_entity_poly.pdbx_seq_one_letter_code
_entity_poly.pdbx_strand_id
1 'polypeptide(L)'
;MLKKGGLLITAYIPRYYVFQYVATNNVKYLDGHLAKQLIETGVLKHDDEKCFWTDTYYSSKEEMETIYGEHGLKIIDHFAQDGLSPLLSQKIDQWDENQFKIWCNYHYSVCREQSVLGASNHVIIIGRK
;
A
#
# COMPACT_ATOMS: atom_id res chain seq x y z
N MET A 1 -13.81 19.49 9.87
CA MET A 1 -13.16 20.09 8.66
C MET A 1 -11.72 20.45 8.99
N LEU A 2 -10.76 20.12 8.11
CA LEU A 2 -9.33 20.43 8.33
C LEU A 2 -9.10 21.96 8.24
N LYS A 3 -8.41 22.53 9.24
CA LYS A 3 -8.09 23.96 9.27
C LYS A 3 -6.99 24.29 8.25
N LYS A 4 -6.90 25.54 7.81
CA LYS A 4 -5.80 26.03 6.97
C LYS A 4 -4.45 25.75 7.67
N GLY A 5 -3.51 25.18 6.94
CA GLY A 5 -2.21 24.73 7.45
C GLY A 5 -2.23 23.36 8.18
N GLY A 6 -3.41 22.79 8.41
CA GLY A 6 -3.55 21.45 9.01
C GLY A 6 -3.04 20.33 8.10
N LEU A 7 -2.59 19.23 8.71
CA LEU A 7 -2.11 18.05 8.00
C LEU A 7 -3.19 16.98 7.96
N LEU A 8 -3.34 16.33 6.80
CA LEU A 8 -4.03 15.06 6.64
C LEU A 8 -2.98 13.99 6.36
N ILE A 9 -3.01 12.92 7.15
CA ILE A 9 -2.16 11.75 6.97
C ILE A 9 -3.07 10.56 6.74
N THR A 10 -2.92 9.91 5.60
CA THR A 10 -3.72 8.73 5.23
C THR A 10 -2.80 7.55 4.98
N ALA A 11 -3.09 6.44 5.65
CA ALA A 11 -2.53 5.13 5.30
C ALA A 11 -3.51 4.39 4.40
N TYR A 12 -3.03 3.75 3.34
CA TYR A 12 -3.85 2.93 2.47
C TYR A 12 -3.09 1.69 1.99
N ILE A 13 -3.83 0.67 1.55
CA ILE A 13 -3.27 -0.55 0.96
C ILE A 13 -3.35 -0.40 -0.56
N PRO A 14 -2.22 -0.42 -1.29
CA PRO A 14 -2.23 -0.38 -2.75
C PRO A 14 -2.91 -1.61 -3.36
N ARG A 15 -3.75 -1.39 -4.39
CA ARG A 15 -4.50 -2.48 -5.02
C ARG A 15 -3.62 -3.59 -5.60
N TYR A 16 -2.43 -3.25 -6.06
CA TYR A 16 -1.51 -4.23 -6.64
C TYR A 16 -0.87 -5.14 -5.59
N TYR A 17 -0.72 -4.68 -4.35
CA TYR A 17 -0.20 -5.48 -3.25
C TYR A 17 -1.16 -6.60 -2.84
N VAL A 18 -2.47 -6.38 -2.92
CA VAL A 18 -3.46 -7.36 -2.46
C VAL A 18 -3.29 -8.72 -3.14
N PHE A 19 -3.02 -8.72 -4.44
CA PHE A 19 -2.79 -9.97 -5.17
C PHE A 19 -1.46 -10.63 -4.79
N GLN A 20 -0.43 -9.85 -4.46
CA GLN A 20 0.83 -10.39 -3.93
C GLN A 20 0.59 -11.05 -2.55
N TYR A 21 -0.20 -10.40 -1.69
CA TYR A 21 -0.59 -10.97 -0.40
C TYR A 21 -1.35 -12.31 -0.58
N VAL A 22 -2.29 -12.36 -1.51
CA VAL A 22 -3.02 -13.61 -1.84
C VAL A 22 -2.05 -14.69 -2.32
N ALA A 23 -1.12 -14.35 -3.21
CA ALA A 23 -0.15 -15.30 -3.74
C ALA A 23 0.79 -15.87 -2.66
N THR A 24 1.12 -15.08 -1.64
CA THR A 24 2.05 -15.50 -0.58
C THR A 24 1.38 -16.17 0.61
N ASN A 25 0.14 -15.77 0.94
CA ASN A 25 -0.50 -16.18 2.19
C ASN A 25 -1.80 -16.99 2.01
N ASN A 26 -2.47 -16.86 0.87
CA ASN A 26 -3.80 -17.42 0.64
C ASN A 26 -3.96 -17.96 -0.79
N VAL A 27 -3.07 -18.83 -1.22
CA VAL A 27 -3.02 -19.39 -2.58
C VAL A 27 -4.36 -19.97 -3.07
N LYS A 28 -5.23 -20.42 -2.16
CA LYS A 28 -6.60 -20.90 -2.49
C LYS A 28 -7.48 -19.83 -3.17
N TYR A 29 -7.15 -18.54 -2.98
CA TYR A 29 -7.84 -17.43 -3.63
C TYR A 29 -7.08 -16.88 -4.86
N LEU A 30 -5.98 -17.51 -5.24
CA LEU A 30 -5.18 -17.10 -6.39
C LEU A 30 -5.90 -17.46 -7.68
N ASP A 31 -6.58 -16.47 -8.28
CA ASP A 31 -7.44 -16.68 -9.44
C ASP A 31 -7.45 -15.44 -10.33
N GLY A 32 -7.62 -15.69 -11.64
CA GLY A 32 -7.56 -14.63 -12.63
C GLY A 32 -8.73 -13.66 -12.57
N HIS A 33 -9.90 -14.07 -12.10
CA HIS A 33 -11.05 -13.17 -11.91
C HIS A 33 -10.78 -12.18 -10.79
N LEU A 34 -10.27 -12.64 -9.64
CA LEU A 34 -9.87 -11.78 -8.54
C LEU A 34 -8.79 -10.78 -8.96
N ALA A 35 -7.77 -11.23 -9.71
CA ALA A 35 -6.72 -10.35 -10.22
C ALA A 35 -7.30 -9.24 -11.10
N LYS A 36 -8.18 -9.60 -12.05
CA LYS A 36 -8.83 -8.65 -12.94
C LYS A 36 -9.68 -7.63 -12.16
N GLN A 37 -10.52 -8.11 -11.25
CA GLN A 37 -11.38 -7.27 -10.41
C GLN A 37 -10.57 -6.25 -9.61
N LEU A 38 -9.49 -6.69 -8.95
CA LEU A 38 -8.61 -5.81 -8.18
C LEU A 38 -7.93 -4.76 -9.05
N ILE A 39 -7.41 -5.16 -10.22
CA ILE A 39 -6.73 -4.23 -11.13
C ILE A 39 -7.69 -3.18 -11.68
N GLU A 40 -8.89 -3.59 -12.11
CA GLU A 40 -9.85 -2.72 -12.77
C GLU A 40 -10.62 -1.82 -11.79
N THR A 41 -10.99 -2.34 -10.63
CA THR A 41 -11.92 -1.65 -9.71
C THR A 41 -11.34 -1.30 -8.34
N GLY A 42 -10.38 -2.06 -7.87
CA GLY A 42 -9.88 -1.97 -6.50
C GLY A 42 -10.87 -2.42 -5.42
N VAL A 43 -12.05 -2.94 -5.81
CA VAL A 43 -13.15 -3.25 -4.89
C VAL A 43 -13.27 -4.75 -4.68
N LEU A 44 -13.43 -5.17 -3.42
CA LEU A 44 -13.93 -6.48 -3.03
C LEU A 44 -15.16 -6.29 -2.14
N LYS A 45 -16.23 -7.03 -2.42
CA LYS A 45 -17.47 -7.02 -1.66
C LYS A 45 -17.51 -8.17 -0.67
N HIS A 46 -18.16 -7.97 0.49
CA HIS A 46 -18.29 -8.98 1.53
C HIS A 46 -19.08 -10.24 1.10
N ASP A 47 -19.94 -10.12 0.10
CA ASP A 47 -20.73 -11.20 -0.51
C ASP A 47 -20.02 -11.86 -1.70
N ASP A 48 -18.83 -11.40 -2.07
CA ASP A 48 -17.98 -12.04 -3.06
C ASP A 48 -17.32 -13.28 -2.43
N GLU A 49 -17.42 -14.44 -3.08
CA GLU A 49 -16.86 -15.72 -2.56
C GLU A 49 -15.37 -15.63 -2.19
N LYS A 50 -14.68 -14.64 -2.75
CA LYS A 50 -13.23 -14.40 -2.57
C LYS A 50 -12.92 -13.19 -1.72
N CYS A 51 -13.93 -12.62 -1.09
CA CYS A 51 -13.75 -11.55 -0.11
C CYS A 51 -13.23 -12.09 1.22
N PHE A 52 -12.46 -11.27 1.93
CA PHE A 52 -11.94 -11.65 3.24
C PHE A 52 -13.07 -11.71 4.29
N TRP A 53 -13.80 -10.64 4.55
CA TRP A 53 -14.97 -10.59 5.46
C TRP A 53 -15.75 -9.25 5.41
N THR A 54 -15.29 -8.25 4.69
CA THR A 54 -15.90 -6.93 4.64
C THR A 54 -15.71 -6.27 3.29
N ASP A 55 -16.56 -5.31 2.97
CA ASP A 55 -16.35 -4.46 1.81
C ASP A 55 -15.04 -3.71 1.95
N THR A 56 -14.20 -3.78 0.93
CA THR A 56 -12.90 -3.13 0.90
C THR A 56 -12.68 -2.37 -0.40
N TYR A 57 -11.95 -1.28 -0.30
CA TYR A 57 -11.46 -0.51 -1.44
C TYR A 57 -9.95 -0.34 -1.34
N TYR A 58 -9.25 -0.79 -2.36
CA TYR A 58 -7.81 -0.70 -2.48
C TYR A 58 -7.47 0.36 -3.52
N SER A 59 -6.75 1.39 -3.12
CA SER A 59 -6.46 2.54 -3.97
C SER A 59 -5.20 2.35 -4.81
N SER A 60 -5.12 3.06 -5.94
CA SER A 60 -3.84 3.30 -6.60
C SER A 60 -3.17 4.57 -6.07
N LYS A 61 -1.89 4.75 -6.40
CA LYS A 61 -1.14 5.98 -6.09
C LYS A 61 -1.81 7.19 -6.73
N GLU A 62 -2.16 7.08 -7.99
CA GLU A 62 -2.75 8.14 -8.81
C GLU A 62 -4.12 8.57 -8.27
N GLU A 63 -4.94 7.61 -7.85
CA GLU A 63 -6.24 7.90 -7.22
C GLU A 63 -6.08 8.69 -5.94
N MET A 64 -5.16 8.27 -5.06
CA MET A 64 -4.92 8.98 -3.80
C MET A 64 -4.40 10.41 -4.03
N GLU A 65 -3.50 10.60 -4.97
CA GLU A 65 -3.00 11.92 -5.33
C GLU A 65 -4.11 12.81 -5.93
N THR A 66 -4.99 12.23 -6.76
CA THR A 66 -6.15 12.93 -7.33
C THR A 66 -7.11 13.38 -6.23
N ILE A 67 -7.48 12.48 -5.31
CA ILE A 67 -8.37 12.80 -4.17
C ILE A 67 -7.79 13.96 -3.35
N TYR A 68 -6.50 13.93 -3.05
CA TYR A 68 -5.84 15.00 -2.31
C TYR A 68 -5.92 16.34 -3.05
N GLY A 69 -5.63 16.33 -4.36
CA GLY A 69 -5.71 17.53 -5.21
C GLY A 69 -7.12 18.11 -5.28
N GLU A 70 -8.14 17.28 -5.51
CA GLU A 70 -9.55 17.70 -5.57
C GLU A 70 -10.04 18.33 -4.26
N HIS A 71 -9.48 17.92 -3.12
CA HIS A 71 -9.80 18.50 -1.82
C HIS A 71 -8.90 19.67 -1.43
N GLY A 72 -8.08 20.15 -2.35
CA GLY A 72 -7.19 21.31 -2.16
C GLY A 72 -6.09 21.06 -1.12
N LEU A 73 -5.61 19.82 -1.05
CA LEU A 73 -4.48 19.42 -0.22
C LEU A 73 -3.20 19.40 -1.06
N LYS A 74 -2.21 20.18 -0.63
CA LYS A 74 -0.87 20.09 -1.22
C LYS A 74 -0.16 18.87 -0.65
N ILE A 75 0.16 17.88 -1.48
CA ILE A 75 0.94 16.72 -1.08
C ILE A 75 2.34 17.16 -0.68
N ILE A 76 2.78 16.79 0.51
CA ILE A 76 4.10 17.11 1.06
C ILE A 76 4.98 15.88 1.19
N ASP A 77 4.39 14.67 1.28
CA ASP A 77 5.12 13.42 1.22
C ASP A 77 4.18 12.27 0.77
N HIS A 78 4.76 11.25 0.12
CA HIS A 78 4.06 10.05 -0.31
C HIS A 78 5.07 8.91 -0.38
N PHE A 79 4.98 7.94 0.52
CA PHE A 79 6.00 6.92 0.69
C PHE A 79 5.44 5.55 1.09
N ALA A 80 6.16 4.51 0.70
CA ALA A 80 5.93 3.14 1.13
C ALA A 80 6.34 2.96 2.59
N GLN A 81 5.44 2.45 3.43
CA GLN A 81 5.75 2.16 4.83
C GLN A 81 6.62 0.91 4.94
N ASP A 82 6.25 -0.15 4.25
CA ASP A 82 6.84 -1.47 4.39
C ASP A 82 7.73 -1.86 3.19
N GLY A 83 7.46 -1.27 2.02
CA GLY A 83 8.16 -1.60 0.77
C GLY A 83 8.09 -3.09 0.46
N LEU A 84 9.24 -3.68 0.20
CA LEU A 84 9.38 -5.11 -0.09
C LEU A 84 9.54 -5.99 1.16
N SER A 85 9.58 -5.40 2.36
CA SER A 85 9.81 -6.13 3.61
C SER A 85 8.82 -7.26 3.87
N PRO A 86 7.50 -7.11 3.57
CA PRO A 86 6.56 -8.21 3.78
C PRO A 86 6.88 -9.48 2.99
N LEU A 87 7.42 -9.34 1.78
CA LEU A 87 7.83 -10.48 0.94
C LEU A 87 9.11 -11.17 1.45
N LEU A 88 9.89 -10.49 2.27
CA LEU A 88 11.17 -10.94 2.79
C LEU A 88 11.12 -11.22 4.30
N SER A 89 9.94 -11.16 4.93
CA SER A 89 9.78 -11.20 6.40
C SER A 89 10.54 -12.37 7.04
N GLN A 90 10.36 -13.60 6.53
CA GLN A 90 11.05 -14.79 7.07
C GLN A 90 12.58 -14.73 7.00
N LYS A 91 13.13 -13.97 6.03
CA LYS A 91 14.57 -13.75 5.93
C LYS A 91 15.03 -12.64 6.86
N ILE A 92 14.26 -11.54 6.91
CA ILE A 92 14.53 -10.38 7.76
C ILE A 92 14.60 -10.81 9.24
N ASP A 93 13.70 -11.70 9.67
CA ASP A 93 13.65 -12.22 11.04
C ASP A 93 14.92 -13.03 11.45
N GLN A 94 15.74 -13.42 10.48
CA GLN A 94 16.98 -14.16 10.70
C GLN A 94 18.24 -13.27 10.66
N TRP A 95 18.08 -11.98 10.33
CA TRP A 95 19.21 -11.06 10.20
C TRP A 95 19.69 -10.56 11.55
N ASP A 96 20.99 -10.30 11.63
CA ASP A 96 21.54 -9.57 12.76
C ASP A 96 21.18 -8.08 12.70
N GLU A 97 21.45 -7.37 13.79
CA GLU A 97 21.10 -5.95 13.93
C GLU A 97 21.76 -5.07 12.84
N ASN A 98 22.98 -5.39 12.44
CA ASN A 98 23.70 -4.63 11.41
C ASN A 98 23.07 -4.84 10.03
N GLN A 99 22.72 -6.07 9.67
CA GLN A 99 22.02 -6.42 8.43
C GLN A 99 20.65 -5.73 8.38
N PHE A 100 19.89 -5.77 9.48
CA PHE A 100 18.60 -5.10 9.59
C PHE A 100 18.74 -3.58 9.42
N LYS A 101 19.74 -2.95 10.03
CA LYS A 101 20.01 -1.51 9.89
C LYS A 101 20.36 -1.13 8.46
N ILE A 102 21.15 -1.94 7.75
CA ILE A 102 21.47 -1.73 6.34
C ILE A 102 20.19 -1.77 5.50
N TRP A 103 19.31 -2.73 5.75
CA TRP A 103 18.01 -2.83 5.07
C TRP A 103 17.11 -1.62 5.33
N CYS A 104 17.01 -1.16 6.56
CA CYS A 104 16.25 0.05 6.90
C CYS A 104 16.79 1.29 6.16
N ASN A 105 18.10 1.47 6.11
CA ASN A 105 18.71 2.58 5.37
C ASN A 105 18.44 2.50 3.87
N TYR A 106 18.51 1.31 3.29
CA TYR A 106 18.09 1.07 1.91
C TYR A 106 16.62 1.45 1.70
N HIS A 107 15.72 0.94 2.55
CA HIS A 107 14.29 1.24 2.47
C HIS A 107 14.03 2.75 2.53
N TYR A 108 14.62 3.46 3.49
CA TYR A 108 14.49 4.93 3.59
C TYR A 108 14.96 5.67 2.34
N SER A 109 15.95 5.13 1.64
CA SER A 109 16.47 5.72 0.40
C SER A 109 15.52 5.56 -0.79
N VAL A 110 14.71 4.50 -0.82
CA VAL A 110 13.88 4.13 -1.97
C VAL A 110 12.37 4.18 -1.70
N CYS A 111 11.93 4.41 -0.46
CA CYS A 111 10.51 4.32 -0.10
C CYS A 111 9.58 5.30 -0.85
N ARG A 112 10.12 6.32 -1.50
CA ARG A 112 9.37 7.30 -2.32
C ARG A 112 9.34 6.95 -3.81
N GLU A 113 10.07 5.92 -4.22
CA GLU A 113 10.08 5.46 -5.60
C GLU A 113 8.72 4.85 -5.96
N GLN A 114 8.18 5.21 -7.12
CA GLN A 114 6.86 4.75 -7.58
C GLN A 114 6.75 3.22 -7.63
N SER A 115 7.82 2.55 -8.04
CA SER A 115 7.89 1.09 -8.09
C SER A 115 7.79 0.44 -6.71
N VAL A 116 8.30 1.09 -5.67
CA VAL A 116 8.25 0.62 -4.27
C VAL A 116 6.88 0.89 -3.65
N LEU A 117 6.25 2.04 -3.97
CA LEU A 117 4.89 2.36 -3.52
C LEU A 117 3.90 1.26 -3.93
N GLY A 118 3.93 0.84 -5.20
CA GLY A 118 3.01 -0.19 -5.72
C GLY A 118 3.22 -1.59 -5.12
N ALA A 119 4.39 -1.87 -4.58
CA ALA A 119 4.75 -3.18 -3.99
C ALA A 119 4.61 -3.22 -2.46
N SER A 120 4.36 -2.08 -1.81
CA SER A 120 4.23 -1.99 -0.36
C SER A 120 2.87 -2.49 0.13
N ASN A 121 2.85 -3.13 1.31
CA ASN A 121 1.59 -3.48 1.97
C ASN A 121 0.82 -2.21 2.40
N HIS A 122 1.52 -1.25 2.99
CA HIS A 122 0.96 0.04 3.36
C HIS A 122 1.73 1.18 2.71
N VAL A 123 0.99 2.21 2.33
CA VAL A 123 1.54 3.46 1.80
C VAL A 123 0.96 4.61 2.58
N ILE A 124 1.79 5.59 2.88
CA ILE A 124 1.41 6.82 3.59
C ILE A 124 1.45 7.99 2.61
N ILE A 125 0.36 8.74 2.56
CA ILE A 125 0.31 10.03 1.86
C ILE A 125 0.02 11.13 2.88
N ILE A 126 0.75 12.24 2.79
CA ILE A 126 0.63 13.39 3.69
C ILE A 126 0.34 14.63 2.86
N GLY A 127 -0.74 15.32 3.19
CA GLY A 127 -1.11 16.58 2.55
C GLY A 127 -1.37 17.69 3.56
N ARG A 128 -1.18 18.91 3.10
CA ARG A 128 -1.44 20.14 3.89
C ARG A 128 -2.55 20.94 3.24
N LYS A 129 -3.49 21.41 4.08
CA LYS A 129 -4.58 22.29 3.69
C LYS A 129 -4.11 23.74 3.55
#